data_3f841fe68a839744e8f0fe19dfe77cf2
#
_entry.id   3f841fe68a839744e8f0fe19dfe77cf2
#
_cell.length_a   1.000
_cell.length_b   1.000
_cell.length_c   1.000
_cell.angle_alpha   90.00
_cell.angle_beta   90.00
_cell.angle_gamma   90.00
#
_symmetry.space_group_name_H-M   'P 1'
#
loop_
_entity.id
_entity.type
_entity.pdbx_description
1 polymer ?
#
loop_
_entity_poly.entity_id
_entity_poly.type
_entity_poly.pdbx_seq_one_letter_code
_entity_poly.pdbx_strand_id
1 'polypeptide(L)'
;MGIYWWFEHSENCHTLVLTDAINGHKACPDSPLVEWHQEGLKLDKEFIHTITASERLRTGKWVMDDFDFMKPRSLLKSTVASPRNTGHAEYEHYEWPGDYFTTGEGEMLTRIRMEAQRSPGSRAHGAGHIRTLMTGYTFTLMNHPTAEINQEYLLVQTTLFLRDNAQHSGQDQHFTYVTTFELHPTREVYRPQRTLSKPHTKGPQSAIVTGPVGQEIWTDKYGRVKVQFGWDRYGNNDENSSCWIRVSYPWAGKGFGMIQIPRIGQEVLVDFKNGDPDLPIIVGRTYNQDTMPPWGLPGMASQSGIFSHSLQGGGDQRKHAAL
;
A
#
# COMPACT_ATOMS: atom_id res chain seq x y z
N MET A 1 3.81 2.40 6.13
CA MET A 1 5.11 2.64 6.77
C MET A 1 5.58 4.09 6.69
N GLY A 2 5.18 4.88 5.68
CA GLY A 2 5.54 6.30 5.56
C GLY A 2 7.01 6.54 5.14
N ILE A 3 7.70 5.48 4.72
CA ILE A 3 9.08 5.54 4.24
C ILE A 3 9.08 6.12 2.82
N TYR A 4 10.06 6.96 2.54
CA TYR A 4 10.33 7.50 1.22
C TYR A 4 11.84 7.50 0.95
N TRP A 5 12.26 7.81 -0.27
CA TRP A 5 13.63 7.64 -0.68
C TRP A 5 14.06 8.68 -1.72
N TRP A 6 15.38 8.82 -1.83
CA TRP A 6 16.05 9.50 -2.93
C TRP A 6 17.36 8.82 -3.23
N PHE A 7 18.03 9.28 -4.28
CA PHE A 7 19.36 8.81 -4.63
C PHE A 7 20.41 9.89 -4.38
N GLU A 8 21.46 9.53 -3.70
CA GLU A 8 22.70 10.31 -3.63
C GLU A 8 23.62 9.81 -4.75
N HIS A 9 24.09 10.75 -5.59
CA HIS A 9 24.92 10.45 -6.74
C HIS A 9 26.34 10.90 -6.50
N SER A 10 27.31 10.05 -6.86
CA SER A 10 28.74 10.37 -6.94
C SER A 10 29.29 9.85 -8.26
N GLU A 11 30.53 10.18 -8.58
CA GLU A 11 31.16 9.83 -9.86
C GLU A 11 31.02 8.33 -10.22
N ASN A 12 31.13 7.45 -9.22
CA ASN A 12 31.16 6.00 -9.42
C ASN A 12 30.06 5.23 -8.66
N CYS A 13 29.13 5.93 -8.01
CA CYS A 13 28.15 5.27 -7.16
C CYS A 13 26.81 6.03 -7.12
N HIS A 14 25.72 5.26 -7.08
CA HIS A 14 24.38 5.76 -6.82
C HIS A 14 23.85 5.07 -5.56
N THR A 15 23.70 5.83 -4.49
CA THR A 15 23.26 5.32 -3.18
C THR A 15 21.79 5.61 -2.98
N LEU A 16 20.97 4.56 -2.81
CA LEU A 16 19.58 4.71 -2.39
C LEU A 16 19.53 5.01 -0.89
N VAL A 17 18.97 6.16 -0.54
CA VAL A 17 18.78 6.58 0.85
C VAL A 17 17.30 6.45 1.20
N LEU A 18 17.00 5.75 2.30
CA LEU A 18 15.65 5.56 2.83
C LEU A 18 15.49 6.34 4.12
N THR A 19 14.36 7.03 4.28
CA THR A 19 14.02 7.71 5.53
C THR A 19 12.51 7.70 5.77
N ASP A 20 12.11 7.96 7.00
CA ASP A 20 10.74 8.22 7.43
C ASP A 20 10.59 9.58 8.15
N ALA A 21 11.64 10.39 8.15
CA ALA A 21 11.68 11.65 8.88
C ALA A 21 12.37 12.75 8.08
N ILE A 22 11.86 13.99 8.22
CA ILE A 22 12.37 15.19 7.51
C ILE A 22 13.83 15.51 7.88
N ASN A 23 14.24 15.24 9.10
CA ASN A 23 15.61 15.47 9.60
C ASN A 23 16.65 14.43 9.10
N GLY A 24 16.23 13.45 8.32
CA GLY A 24 17.15 12.55 7.60
C GLY A 24 17.82 13.20 6.38
N HIS A 25 17.33 14.37 5.95
CA HIS A 25 17.88 15.11 4.81
C HIS A 25 19.08 15.96 5.21
N LYS A 26 20.00 16.14 4.26
CA LYS A 26 21.18 16.98 4.38
C LYS A 26 20.97 18.26 3.59
N ALA A 27 21.65 19.35 3.97
CA ALA A 27 21.71 20.54 3.15
C ALA A 27 22.46 20.26 1.83
N CYS A 28 22.05 20.92 0.74
CA CYS A 28 22.78 20.86 -0.54
C CYS A 28 24.25 21.27 -0.32
N PRO A 29 25.23 20.41 -0.67
CA PRO A 29 26.64 20.68 -0.38
C PRO A 29 27.13 22.01 -0.96
N ASP A 30 26.79 22.29 -2.22
CA ASP A 30 27.26 23.46 -2.95
C ASP A 30 26.32 24.67 -2.86
N SER A 31 25.10 24.50 -2.37
CA SER A 31 24.08 25.55 -2.30
C SER A 31 23.21 25.40 -1.05
N PRO A 32 23.77 25.44 0.17
CA PRO A 32 23.00 25.37 1.39
C PRO A 32 22.15 26.62 1.64
N LEU A 33 22.59 27.76 1.10
CA LEU A 33 21.92 29.06 1.12
C LEU A 33 21.74 29.54 -0.31
N VAL A 34 20.51 29.86 -0.69
CA VAL A 34 20.18 30.33 -2.04
C VAL A 34 19.47 31.67 -1.97
N GLU A 35 19.93 32.62 -2.74
CA GLU A 35 19.33 33.95 -2.79
C GLU A 35 18.23 33.99 -3.87
N TRP A 36 17.19 34.77 -3.57
CA TRP A 36 16.23 35.19 -4.58
C TRP A 36 16.65 36.52 -5.19
N HIS A 37 16.57 36.62 -6.51
CA HIS A 37 16.75 37.86 -7.24
C HIS A 37 15.71 38.01 -8.34
N GLN A 38 15.32 39.24 -8.64
CA GLN A 38 14.37 39.50 -9.72
C GLN A 38 14.92 39.03 -11.06
N GLU A 39 14.07 38.47 -11.90
CA GLU A 39 14.42 38.06 -13.25
C GLU A 39 14.99 39.23 -14.07
N GLY A 40 15.96 38.94 -14.95
CA GLY A 40 16.60 39.94 -15.83
C GLY A 40 17.85 40.59 -15.25
N LEU A 41 18.23 40.35 -14.00
CA LEU A 41 19.51 40.78 -13.47
C LEU A 41 20.63 39.89 -14.03
N LYS A 42 21.68 40.53 -14.56
CA LYS A 42 22.93 39.86 -14.97
C LYS A 42 23.83 39.74 -13.76
N LEU A 43 23.71 38.61 -13.04
CA LEU A 43 24.55 38.31 -11.90
C LEU A 43 25.45 37.11 -12.25
N ASP A 44 26.73 37.23 -11.85
CA ASP A 44 27.69 36.15 -12.00
C ASP A 44 27.57 35.17 -10.79
N LYS A 45 26.37 34.78 -10.48
CA LYS A 45 26.07 33.81 -9.42
C LYS A 45 24.77 33.06 -9.71
N GLU A 46 24.63 31.91 -9.08
CA GLU A 46 23.41 31.09 -9.13
C GLU A 46 22.35 31.66 -8.20
N PHE A 47 21.10 31.77 -8.66
CA PHE A 47 19.98 32.32 -7.87
C PHE A 47 18.62 31.80 -8.35
N ILE A 48 17.64 31.94 -7.47
CA ILE A 48 16.22 31.70 -7.78
C ILE A 48 15.60 33.04 -8.22
N HIS A 49 14.92 33.04 -9.36
CA HIS A 49 14.24 34.23 -9.87
C HIS A 49 12.72 34.16 -9.76
N THR A 50 12.15 32.96 -9.70
CA THR A 50 10.71 32.76 -9.56
C THR A 50 10.44 31.75 -8.45
N ILE A 51 9.54 32.09 -7.53
CA ILE A 51 9.02 31.19 -6.53
C ILE A 51 7.57 31.57 -6.21
N THR A 52 6.70 30.56 -6.17
CA THR A 52 5.29 30.69 -5.82
C THR A 52 4.96 29.67 -4.75
N ALA A 53 4.65 30.16 -3.56
CA ALA A 53 4.14 29.30 -2.49
C ALA A 53 2.63 29.09 -2.66
N SER A 54 2.15 27.90 -2.45
CA SER A 54 0.75 27.53 -2.50
C SER A 54 0.33 26.79 -1.23
N GLU A 55 -0.79 27.21 -0.66
CA GLU A 55 -1.44 26.55 0.46
C GLU A 55 -2.78 25.99 0.00
N ARG A 56 -3.05 24.74 0.33
CA ARG A 56 -4.32 24.06 0.00
C ARG A 56 -4.99 23.58 1.25
N LEU A 57 -6.29 23.82 1.36
CA LEU A 57 -7.09 23.28 2.45
C LEU A 57 -7.09 21.74 2.40
N ARG A 58 -6.89 21.14 3.55
CA ARG A 58 -6.87 19.69 3.76
C ARG A 58 -7.71 19.32 4.95
N THR A 59 -8.29 18.12 4.94
CA THR A 59 -9.06 17.59 6.07
C THR A 59 -8.24 17.64 7.36
N GLY A 60 -8.89 17.99 8.45
CA GLY A 60 -8.28 18.08 9.77
C GLY A 60 -8.38 16.81 10.60
N LYS A 61 -9.08 15.77 10.10
CA LYS A 61 -9.30 14.53 10.81
C LYS A 61 -9.22 13.33 9.87
N TRP A 62 -8.52 12.29 10.32
CA TRP A 62 -8.44 11.01 9.62
C TRP A 62 -8.91 9.90 10.55
N VAL A 63 -9.78 9.04 10.04
CA VAL A 63 -10.34 7.92 10.79
C VAL A 63 -10.16 6.66 9.96
N MET A 64 -9.65 5.61 10.59
CA MET A 64 -9.55 4.28 10.01
C MET A 64 -10.21 3.27 10.93
N ASP A 65 -10.73 2.20 10.37
CA ASP A 65 -11.29 1.10 11.14
C ASP A 65 -11.05 -0.22 10.39
N ASP A 66 -11.07 -1.33 11.13
CA ASP A 66 -10.93 -2.68 10.56
C ASP A 66 -11.64 -3.71 11.43
N PHE A 67 -11.69 -4.96 10.95
CA PHE A 67 -12.34 -6.06 11.63
C PHE A 67 -11.41 -7.27 11.79
N ASP A 68 -11.09 -7.62 13.05
CA ASP A 68 -10.41 -8.88 13.39
C ASP A 68 -11.42 -9.94 13.83
N PHE A 69 -11.55 -11.01 13.05
CA PHE A 69 -12.43 -12.13 13.40
C PHE A 69 -11.99 -12.90 14.66
N MET A 70 -10.72 -12.80 15.05
CA MET A 70 -10.21 -13.42 16.28
C MET A 70 -10.61 -12.63 17.52
N LYS A 71 -10.87 -11.34 17.35
CA LYS A 71 -11.30 -10.40 18.39
C LYS A 71 -12.51 -9.57 17.92
N PRO A 72 -13.66 -10.20 17.60
CA PRO A 72 -14.77 -9.55 16.89
C PRO A 72 -15.46 -8.41 17.67
N ARG A 73 -15.14 -8.27 18.95
CA ARG A 73 -15.64 -7.19 19.82
C ARG A 73 -14.61 -6.09 20.09
N SER A 74 -13.36 -6.27 19.60
CA SER A 74 -12.32 -5.25 19.72
C SER A 74 -12.68 -4.08 18.82
N LEU A 75 -12.67 -2.89 19.38
CA LEU A 75 -12.78 -1.65 18.59
C LEU A 75 -11.40 -1.36 18.00
N LEU A 76 -11.25 -1.56 16.70
CA LEU A 76 -10.02 -1.26 15.97
C LEU A 76 -10.01 0.18 15.43
N LYS A 77 -11.10 0.91 15.62
CA LYS A 77 -11.21 2.30 15.17
C LYS A 77 -10.07 3.15 15.71
N SER A 78 -9.30 3.74 14.82
CA SER A 78 -8.25 4.70 15.11
C SER A 78 -8.59 6.06 14.53
N THR A 79 -8.29 7.13 15.28
CA THR A 79 -8.60 8.50 14.89
C THR A 79 -7.41 9.41 15.20
N VAL A 80 -6.99 10.18 14.21
CA VAL A 80 -6.03 11.27 14.39
C VAL A 80 -6.69 12.57 13.95
N ALA A 81 -6.72 13.54 14.87
CA ALA A 81 -7.19 14.88 14.61
C ALA A 81 -6.03 15.86 14.74
N SER A 82 -5.85 16.69 13.73
CA SER A 82 -4.86 17.75 13.72
C SER A 82 -5.41 18.95 12.92
N PRO A 83 -6.51 19.58 13.41
CA PRO A 83 -7.12 20.69 12.71
C PRO A 83 -6.17 21.88 12.63
N ARG A 84 -6.15 22.58 11.50
CA ARG A 84 -5.53 23.89 11.37
C ARG A 84 -6.57 24.98 11.63
N ASN A 85 -6.12 26.19 11.91
CA ASN A 85 -7.03 27.35 12.03
C ASN A 85 -7.48 27.82 10.65
N THR A 86 -8.26 26.99 9.96
CA THR A 86 -8.81 27.25 8.61
C THR A 86 -10.27 26.81 8.57
N GLY A 87 -11.04 27.33 7.62
CA GLY A 87 -12.39 26.78 7.38
C GLY A 87 -12.35 25.29 7.07
N HIS A 88 -13.39 24.57 7.50
CA HIS A 88 -13.55 23.13 7.26
C HIS A 88 -12.47 22.23 7.89
N ALA A 89 -11.78 22.71 8.92
CA ALA A 89 -10.75 21.95 9.62
C ALA A 89 -11.31 20.73 10.37
N GLU A 90 -12.61 20.68 10.61
CA GLU A 90 -13.36 19.59 11.24
C GLU A 90 -13.69 18.44 10.27
N TYR A 91 -13.53 18.62 8.98
CA TYR A 91 -13.85 17.59 8.00
C TYR A 91 -13.01 16.34 8.20
N GLU A 92 -13.72 15.19 8.12
CA GLU A 92 -13.17 13.86 8.34
C GLU A 92 -12.93 13.14 7.02
N HIS A 93 -11.82 12.44 6.91
CA HIS A 93 -11.61 11.38 5.94
C HIS A 93 -11.73 10.03 6.65
N TYR A 94 -12.61 9.15 6.16
CA TYR A 94 -12.80 7.80 6.67
C TYR A 94 -12.30 6.77 5.67
N GLU A 95 -11.44 5.85 6.12
CA GLU A 95 -10.87 4.76 5.31
C GLU A 95 -11.28 3.41 5.89
N TRP A 96 -11.85 2.56 5.05
CA TRP A 96 -12.21 1.17 5.34
C TRP A 96 -11.91 0.28 4.11
N PRO A 97 -11.25 -0.88 4.26
CA PRO A 97 -10.56 -1.36 5.47
C PRO A 97 -9.27 -0.58 5.74
N GLY A 98 -8.83 -0.62 7.01
CA GLY A 98 -7.58 0.02 7.44
C GLY A 98 -6.33 -0.83 7.18
N ASP A 99 -6.48 -2.11 6.86
CA ASP A 99 -5.42 -3.10 6.65
C ASP A 99 -4.52 -3.30 7.90
N TYR A 100 -5.13 -3.37 9.09
CA TYR A 100 -4.43 -3.65 10.34
C TYR A 100 -5.25 -4.53 11.29
N PHE A 101 -4.57 -5.22 12.23
CA PHE A 101 -5.20 -6.15 13.17
C PHE A 101 -4.93 -5.80 14.64
N THR A 102 -4.14 -4.77 14.91
CA THR A 102 -3.87 -4.31 16.26
C THR A 102 -4.10 -2.81 16.39
N THR A 103 -4.52 -2.37 17.58
CA THR A 103 -4.74 -0.94 17.86
C THR A 103 -3.50 -0.09 17.61
N GLY A 104 -2.31 -0.57 18.03
CA GLY A 104 -1.05 0.15 17.84
C GLY A 104 -0.66 0.32 16.37
N GLU A 105 -0.91 -0.69 15.52
CA GLU A 105 -0.75 -0.57 14.07
C GLU A 105 -1.73 0.45 13.50
N GLY A 106 -2.99 0.40 13.92
CA GLY A 106 -4.02 1.34 13.51
C GLY A 106 -3.66 2.79 13.84
N GLU A 107 -3.18 3.05 15.05
CA GLU A 107 -2.73 4.39 15.49
C GLU A 107 -1.55 4.89 14.64
N MET A 108 -0.56 4.04 14.40
CA MET A 108 0.60 4.37 13.57
C MET A 108 0.18 4.66 12.13
N LEU A 109 -0.63 3.79 11.52
CA LEU A 109 -1.08 3.95 10.14
C LEU A 109 -1.97 5.18 9.96
N THR A 110 -2.91 5.42 10.88
CA THR A 110 -3.79 6.58 10.85
C THR A 110 -3.01 7.89 10.91
N ARG A 111 -1.96 7.95 11.76
CA ARG A 111 -1.04 9.09 11.81
C ARG A 111 -0.32 9.30 10.50
N ILE A 112 0.28 8.26 9.92
CA ILE A 112 0.99 8.34 8.63
C ILE A 112 0.06 8.78 7.51
N ARG A 113 -1.18 8.28 7.48
CA ARG A 113 -2.19 8.71 6.50
C ARG A 113 -2.54 10.18 6.63
N MET A 114 -2.73 10.65 7.86
CA MET A 114 -3.00 12.06 8.14
C MET A 114 -1.83 12.95 7.71
N GLU A 115 -0.59 12.56 8.01
CA GLU A 115 0.62 13.25 7.59
C GLU A 115 0.74 13.29 6.04
N ALA A 116 0.51 12.15 5.38
CA ALA A 116 0.55 12.05 3.92
C ALA A 116 -0.55 12.89 3.24
N GLN A 117 -1.74 12.98 3.83
CA GLN A 117 -2.83 13.82 3.35
C GLN A 117 -2.47 15.32 3.47
N ARG A 118 -1.75 15.69 4.52
CA ARG A 118 -1.37 17.06 4.80
C ARG A 118 -0.15 17.54 4.04
N SER A 119 0.82 16.65 3.85
CA SER A 119 2.10 16.98 3.23
C SER A 119 1.98 17.79 1.93
N PRO A 120 1.10 17.49 0.96
CA PRO A 120 0.93 18.31 -0.25
C PRO A 120 0.08 19.57 -0.04
N GLY A 121 -0.33 19.84 1.19
CA GLY A 121 -1.10 21.06 1.53
C GLY A 121 -0.25 22.33 1.47
N SER A 122 1.06 22.23 1.67
CA SER A 122 2.00 23.34 1.56
C SER A 122 3.10 22.96 0.58
N ARG A 123 3.22 23.71 -0.51
CA ARG A 123 4.22 23.51 -1.56
C ARG A 123 4.67 24.85 -2.10
N ALA A 124 5.92 24.89 -2.56
CA ALA A 124 6.36 25.98 -3.41
C ALA A 124 6.91 25.43 -4.71
N HIS A 125 6.70 26.16 -5.79
CA HIS A 125 7.23 25.86 -7.11
C HIS A 125 8.02 27.06 -7.58
N GLY A 126 9.09 26.82 -8.30
CA GLY A 126 9.90 27.91 -8.78
C GLY A 126 10.86 27.53 -9.87
N ALA A 127 11.62 28.53 -10.30
CA ALA A 127 12.67 28.40 -11.29
C ALA A 127 13.86 29.29 -10.92
N GLY A 128 15.03 28.86 -11.36
CA GLY A 128 16.26 29.59 -11.11
C GLY A 128 17.39 29.14 -12.01
N HIS A 129 18.45 29.93 -12.00
CA HIS A 129 19.71 29.59 -12.65
C HIS A 129 20.63 28.93 -11.63
N ILE A 130 20.33 27.66 -11.27
CA ILE A 130 21.08 26.89 -10.28
C ILE A 130 21.23 25.46 -10.79
N ARG A 131 22.47 24.98 -10.87
CA ARG A 131 22.80 23.62 -11.34
C ARG A 131 22.94 22.61 -10.20
N THR A 132 23.17 23.09 -9.00
CA THR A 132 23.59 22.30 -7.84
C THR A 132 22.43 21.83 -6.95
N LEU A 133 21.18 22.20 -7.28
CA LEU A 133 20.02 21.76 -6.53
C LEU A 133 19.69 20.28 -6.83
N MET A 134 19.69 19.45 -5.81
CA MET A 134 19.46 18.00 -5.90
C MET A 134 18.24 17.59 -5.09
N THR A 135 17.40 16.75 -5.69
CA THR A 135 16.24 16.13 -5.01
C THR A 135 16.68 15.35 -3.77
N GLY A 136 15.95 15.49 -2.68
CA GLY A 136 16.27 14.84 -1.41
C GLY A 136 17.21 15.64 -0.51
N TYR A 137 17.64 16.81 -0.93
CA TYR A 137 18.43 17.74 -0.12
C TYR A 137 17.62 18.96 0.31
N THR A 138 18.11 19.68 1.32
CA THR A 138 17.50 20.92 1.79
C THR A 138 18.35 22.13 1.40
N PHE A 139 17.73 23.30 1.32
CA PHE A 139 18.42 24.59 1.25
C PHE A 139 17.56 25.66 1.93
N THR A 140 18.20 26.74 2.38
CA THR A 140 17.50 27.91 2.91
C THR A 140 17.43 29.01 1.86
N LEU A 141 16.20 29.46 1.55
CA LEU A 141 15.98 30.60 0.67
C LEU A 141 16.12 31.90 1.46
N MET A 142 16.78 32.89 0.84
CA MET A 142 17.02 34.22 1.42
C MET A 142 16.68 35.32 0.41
N ASN A 143 16.50 36.52 0.95
CA ASN A 143 16.32 37.78 0.18
C ASN A 143 15.04 37.86 -0.65
N HIS A 144 14.05 36.99 -0.41
CA HIS A 144 12.74 37.16 -1.02
C HIS A 144 11.97 38.31 -0.34
N PRO A 145 11.25 39.18 -1.10
CA PRO A 145 10.52 40.32 -0.51
C PRO A 145 9.45 39.93 0.51
N THR A 146 8.82 38.76 0.33
CA THR A 146 7.86 38.18 1.27
C THR A 146 8.60 37.35 2.31
N ALA A 147 8.56 37.81 3.55
CA ALA A 147 9.35 37.21 4.65
C ALA A 147 9.05 35.74 4.88
N GLU A 148 7.79 35.32 4.77
CA GLU A 148 7.32 33.94 5.01
C GLU A 148 7.88 32.93 4.02
N ILE A 149 8.34 33.40 2.85
CA ILE A 149 8.96 32.55 1.81
C ILE A 149 10.44 32.29 2.12
N ASN A 150 11.09 33.16 2.91
CA ASN A 150 12.48 32.99 3.35
C ASN A 150 12.55 31.93 4.47
N GLN A 151 12.69 30.68 4.10
CA GLN A 151 12.76 29.56 5.03
C GLN A 151 13.53 28.39 4.41
N GLU A 152 13.75 27.34 5.21
CA GLU A 152 14.34 26.11 4.72
C GLU A 152 13.31 25.26 3.97
N TYR A 153 13.73 24.71 2.83
CA TYR A 153 12.93 23.86 1.98
C TYR A 153 13.63 22.53 1.66
N LEU A 154 12.86 21.46 1.64
CA LEU A 154 13.24 20.18 1.04
C LEU A 154 12.94 20.23 -0.46
N LEU A 155 13.89 19.83 -1.28
CA LEU A 155 13.74 19.63 -2.72
C LEU A 155 13.03 18.30 -3.00
N VAL A 156 11.77 18.38 -3.39
CA VAL A 156 10.93 17.23 -3.71
C VAL A 156 11.17 16.76 -5.14
N GLN A 157 11.28 17.72 -6.06
CA GLN A 157 11.54 17.46 -7.46
C GLN A 157 12.39 18.58 -8.06
N THR A 158 13.30 18.21 -8.96
CA THR A 158 14.09 19.16 -9.77
C THR A 158 14.07 18.70 -11.23
N THR A 159 14.02 19.67 -12.14
CA THR A 159 14.21 19.43 -13.57
C THR A 159 15.19 20.47 -14.09
N LEU A 160 16.32 19.99 -14.56
CA LEU A 160 17.38 20.84 -15.12
C LEU A 160 17.30 20.82 -16.67
N PHE A 161 17.10 21.96 -17.25
CA PHE A 161 17.16 22.16 -18.70
C PHE A 161 18.50 22.78 -19.07
N LEU A 162 19.24 22.08 -19.92
CA LEU A 162 20.54 22.51 -20.42
C LEU A 162 20.48 22.72 -21.93
N ARG A 163 21.02 23.81 -22.40
CA ARG A 163 21.18 24.07 -23.84
C ARG A 163 22.60 24.53 -24.12
N ASP A 164 23.30 23.77 -24.95
CA ASP A 164 24.60 24.12 -25.47
C ASP A 164 24.48 24.50 -26.96
N ASN A 165 24.87 25.70 -27.31
CA ASN A 165 24.86 26.22 -28.68
C ASN A 165 26.25 26.15 -29.35
N ALA A 166 27.22 25.43 -28.80
CA ALA A 166 28.62 25.40 -29.26
C ALA A 166 28.82 24.91 -30.69
N GLN A 167 27.80 24.28 -31.32
CA GLN A 167 27.94 23.72 -32.68
C GLN A 167 27.50 24.68 -33.81
N HIS A 168 26.98 25.86 -33.49
CA HIS A 168 26.63 26.87 -34.52
C HIS A 168 27.70 27.95 -34.61
N SER A 169 28.50 27.90 -35.67
CA SER A 169 29.47 28.94 -35.99
C SER A 169 28.76 30.27 -36.31
N GLY A 170 29.12 31.32 -35.60
CA GLY A 170 28.72 32.69 -35.92
C GLY A 170 27.68 33.33 -35.02
N GLN A 171 27.22 32.67 -33.95
CA GLN A 171 26.40 33.29 -32.89
C GLN A 171 27.15 33.20 -31.55
N ASP A 172 26.81 34.12 -30.63
CA ASP A 172 27.30 34.06 -29.24
C ASP A 172 27.06 32.67 -28.64
N GLN A 173 28.14 31.99 -28.35
CA GLN A 173 28.15 30.65 -27.75
C GLN A 173 27.73 30.78 -26.27
N HIS A 174 26.44 30.89 -25.99
CA HIS A 174 25.95 30.93 -24.62
C HIS A 174 25.40 29.55 -24.21
N PHE A 175 26.07 28.95 -23.26
CA PHE A 175 25.50 27.87 -22.48
C PHE A 175 24.39 28.43 -21.61
N THR A 176 23.16 27.93 -21.78
CA THR A 176 22.01 28.34 -20.99
C THR A 176 21.50 27.16 -20.18
N TYR A 177 21.11 27.42 -18.95
CA TYR A 177 20.49 26.43 -18.08
C TYR A 177 19.41 27.09 -17.24
N VAL A 178 18.35 26.32 -16.97
CA VAL A 178 17.25 26.69 -16.07
C VAL A 178 16.87 25.46 -15.29
N THR A 179 16.77 25.59 -13.98
CA THR A 179 16.26 24.56 -13.09
C THR A 179 14.87 24.96 -12.63
N THR A 180 13.88 24.07 -12.83
CA THR A 180 12.58 24.18 -12.20
C THR A 180 12.51 23.20 -11.04
N PHE A 181 11.76 23.53 -10.00
CA PHE A 181 11.74 22.72 -8.79
C PHE A 181 10.40 22.79 -8.06
N GLU A 182 10.09 21.70 -7.34
CA GLU A 182 9.03 21.61 -6.33
C GLU A 182 9.67 21.49 -4.95
N LEU A 183 9.18 22.30 -4.01
CA LEU A 183 9.71 22.46 -2.67
C LEU A 183 8.67 22.14 -1.62
N HIS A 184 9.13 21.54 -0.51
CA HIS A 184 8.35 21.36 0.70
C HIS A 184 8.98 22.09 1.87
N PRO A 185 8.23 22.93 2.61
CA PRO A 185 8.78 23.60 3.79
C PRO A 185 9.18 22.59 4.86
N THR A 186 10.41 22.64 5.36
CA THR A 186 10.91 21.67 6.37
C THR A 186 10.22 21.77 7.73
N ARG A 187 9.53 22.89 8.01
CA ARG A 187 8.67 23.05 9.19
C ARG A 187 7.46 22.10 9.21
N GLU A 188 7.08 21.53 8.07
CA GLU A 188 5.99 20.59 7.92
C GLU A 188 6.55 19.18 7.75
N VAL A 189 5.82 18.19 8.24
CA VAL A 189 6.20 16.79 8.05
C VAL A 189 6.01 16.41 6.58
N TYR A 190 7.07 15.96 5.93
CA TYR A 190 6.97 15.38 4.59
C TYR A 190 6.55 13.91 4.67
N ARG A 191 5.53 13.56 3.91
CA ARG A 191 5.14 12.17 3.63
C ARG A 191 4.73 12.04 2.18
N PRO A 192 5.16 10.99 1.48
CA PRO A 192 4.70 10.73 0.13
C PRO A 192 3.22 10.35 0.15
N GLN A 193 2.52 10.73 -0.91
CA GLN A 193 1.16 10.24 -1.14
C GLN A 193 1.19 8.78 -1.58
N ARG A 194 0.14 8.04 -1.21
CA ARG A 194 -0.10 6.70 -1.74
C ARG A 194 -0.62 6.81 -3.16
N THR A 195 0.25 6.67 -4.15
CA THR A 195 -0.07 6.75 -5.58
C THR A 195 -0.38 5.39 -6.19
N LEU A 196 0.14 4.31 -5.59
CA LEU A 196 -0.08 2.95 -6.06
C LEU A 196 -1.18 2.29 -5.24
N SER A 197 -2.13 1.70 -5.91
CA SER A 197 -3.14 0.83 -5.28
C SER A 197 -2.56 -0.55 -4.99
N LYS A 198 -3.04 -1.18 -3.91
CA LYS A 198 -2.76 -2.59 -3.65
C LYS A 198 -3.30 -3.44 -4.82
N PRO A 199 -2.61 -4.51 -5.24
CA PRO A 199 -3.15 -5.42 -6.26
C PRO A 199 -4.50 -5.98 -5.84
N HIS A 200 -5.40 -6.14 -6.80
CA HIS A 200 -6.73 -6.71 -6.58
C HIS A 200 -6.94 -7.96 -7.43
N THR A 201 -7.50 -8.98 -6.82
CA THR A 201 -7.99 -10.16 -7.53
C THR A 201 -9.29 -9.84 -8.27
N LYS A 202 -9.49 -10.46 -9.45
CA LYS A 202 -10.67 -10.19 -10.30
C LYS A 202 -11.85 -11.14 -10.05
N GLY A 203 -11.71 -12.10 -9.13
CA GLY A 203 -12.74 -13.08 -8.84
C GLY A 203 -12.20 -14.30 -8.10
N PRO A 204 -13.06 -15.28 -7.78
CA PRO A 204 -12.67 -16.50 -7.11
C PRO A 204 -11.71 -17.34 -7.96
N GLN A 205 -10.87 -18.12 -7.29
CA GLN A 205 -9.88 -19.01 -7.89
C GLN A 205 -10.05 -20.42 -7.33
N SER A 206 -9.82 -21.44 -8.15
CA SER A 206 -9.74 -22.82 -7.69
C SER A 206 -8.42 -23.10 -6.97
N ALA A 207 -8.49 -23.90 -5.91
CA ALA A 207 -7.34 -24.40 -5.21
C ALA A 207 -7.63 -25.80 -4.64
N ILE A 208 -6.57 -26.57 -4.36
CA ILE A 208 -6.67 -27.90 -3.77
C ILE A 208 -6.33 -27.83 -2.29
N VAL A 209 -7.15 -28.43 -1.44
CA VAL A 209 -6.88 -28.48 0.02
C VAL A 209 -5.66 -29.35 0.29
N THR A 210 -4.74 -28.85 1.12
CA THR A 210 -3.47 -29.49 1.44
C THR A 210 -3.29 -29.70 2.94
N GLY A 211 -2.34 -30.52 3.29
CA GLY A 211 -1.97 -30.79 4.68
C GLY A 211 -0.86 -31.83 4.80
N PRO A 212 -0.53 -32.27 6.03
CA PRO A 212 0.51 -33.26 6.28
C PRO A 212 0.23 -34.59 5.61
N VAL A 213 1.29 -35.27 5.21
CA VAL A 213 1.21 -36.60 4.61
C VAL A 213 0.51 -37.59 5.55
N GLY A 214 -0.43 -38.37 5.02
CA GLY A 214 -1.19 -39.37 5.76
C GLY A 214 -2.40 -38.82 6.54
N GLN A 215 -2.64 -37.53 6.53
CA GLN A 215 -3.86 -36.93 7.08
C GLN A 215 -4.93 -36.80 5.99
N GLU A 216 -6.20 -37.01 6.35
CA GLU A 216 -7.34 -36.75 5.47
C GLU A 216 -7.97 -35.39 5.74
N ILE A 217 -7.85 -34.89 6.97
CA ILE A 217 -8.37 -33.60 7.40
C ILE A 217 -7.26 -32.86 8.16
N TRP A 218 -6.97 -31.63 7.74
CA TRP A 218 -6.04 -30.77 8.44
C TRP A 218 -6.70 -29.40 8.67
N THR A 219 -6.95 -29.06 9.93
CA THR A 219 -7.68 -27.85 10.29
C THR A 219 -7.22 -27.29 11.63
N ASP A 220 -7.42 -26.02 11.85
CA ASP A 220 -7.20 -25.37 13.15
C ASP A 220 -8.49 -25.27 13.98
N LYS A 221 -8.41 -24.62 15.13
CA LYS A 221 -9.55 -24.43 16.05
C LYS A 221 -10.70 -23.60 15.47
N TYR A 222 -10.49 -22.87 14.39
CA TYR A 222 -11.50 -22.07 13.71
C TYR A 222 -12.12 -22.77 12.49
N GLY A 223 -11.73 -24.01 12.22
CA GLY A 223 -12.17 -24.75 11.05
C GLY A 223 -11.55 -24.23 9.74
N ARG A 224 -10.38 -23.55 9.82
CA ARG A 224 -9.63 -23.09 8.66
C ARG A 224 -8.84 -24.24 8.07
N VAL A 225 -8.57 -24.15 6.77
CA VAL A 225 -7.74 -25.12 6.04
C VAL A 225 -6.65 -24.40 5.27
N LYS A 226 -5.70 -25.17 4.75
CA LYS A 226 -4.66 -24.68 3.85
C LYS A 226 -4.86 -25.26 2.45
N VAL A 227 -4.40 -24.54 1.45
CA VAL A 227 -4.61 -24.90 0.04
C VAL A 227 -3.36 -24.67 -0.79
N GLN A 228 -3.28 -25.36 -1.91
CA GLN A 228 -2.34 -25.08 -3.00
C GLN A 228 -3.11 -24.47 -4.15
N PHE A 229 -2.72 -23.26 -4.56
CA PHE A 229 -3.27 -22.63 -5.77
C PHE A 229 -2.60 -23.19 -7.04
N GLY A 230 -3.35 -23.29 -8.12
CA GLY A 230 -2.84 -23.85 -9.37
C GLY A 230 -1.71 -23.03 -10.02
N TRP A 231 -1.60 -21.74 -9.72
CA TRP A 231 -0.53 -20.87 -10.19
C TRP A 231 0.73 -20.92 -9.32
N ASP A 232 0.65 -21.46 -8.11
CA ASP A 232 1.81 -21.59 -7.23
C ASP A 232 2.74 -22.71 -7.70
N ARG A 233 3.78 -22.33 -8.43
CA ARG A 233 4.77 -23.21 -9.04
C ARG A 233 5.79 -23.77 -8.05
N TYR A 234 5.89 -23.19 -6.87
CA TYR A 234 6.93 -23.50 -5.89
C TYR A 234 6.38 -24.24 -4.68
N GLY A 235 5.08 -24.34 -4.54
CA GLY A 235 4.42 -25.06 -3.45
C GLY A 235 4.60 -26.58 -3.57
N ASN A 236 4.71 -27.26 -2.42
CA ASN A 236 4.97 -28.69 -2.32
C ASN A 236 3.67 -29.51 -2.09
N ASN A 237 2.49 -28.89 -2.15
CA ASN A 237 1.19 -29.49 -1.81
C ASN A 237 1.16 -30.10 -0.38
N ASP A 238 1.79 -29.43 0.56
CA ASP A 238 1.91 -29.83 1.95
C ASP A 238 1.20 -28.85 2.91
N GLU A 239 1.42 -29.02 4.22
CA GLU A 239 0.89 -28.13 5.27
C GLU A 239 1.44 -26.70 5.25
N ASN A 240 2.42 -26.41 4.39
CA ASN A 240 3.04 -25.08 4.27
C ASN A 240 2.61 -24.32 3.01
N SER A 241 1.76 -24.92 2.18
CA SER A 241 1.37 -24.37 0.87
C SER A 241 0.65 -23.03 0.93
N SER A 242 -0.04 -22.70 2.03
CA SER A 242 -0.68 -21.39 2.20
C SER A 242 -0.75 -20.95 3.66
N CYS A 243 -1.26 -19.75 3.91
CA CYS A 243 -1.78 -19.37 5.22
C CYS A 243 -3.05 -20.18 5.57
N TRP A 244 -3.51 -20.10 6.82
CA TRP A 244 -4.79 -20.64 7.24
C TRP A 244 -5.95 -19.83 6.65
N ILE A 245 -6.77 -20.44 5.80
CA ILE A 245 -7.90 -19.82 5.10
C ILE A 245 -9.21 -20.20 5.78
N ARG A 246 -10.03 -19.19 6.08
CA ARG A 246 -11.37 -19.41 6.64
C ARG A 246 -12.28 -20.05 5.61
N VAL A 247 -13.18 -20.91 6.09
CA VAL A 247 -14.22 -21.55 5.25
C VAL A 247 -15.57 -20.90 5.56
N SER A 248 -16.30 -20.50 4.54
CA SER A 248 -17.69 -20.09 4.65
C SER A 248 -18.57 -21.33 4.79
N TYR A 249 -19.30 -21.41 5.89
CA TYR A 249 -20.28 -22.48 6.13
C TYR A 249 -21.70 -21.95 5.91
N PRO A 250 -22.64 -22.79 5.40
CA PRO A 250 -24.02 -22.36 5.17
C PRO A 250 -24.75 -21.87 6.41
N TRP A 251 -24.34 -22.36 7.60
CA TRP A 251 -24.91 -21.98 8.87
C TRP A 251 -23.83 -21.98 9.93
N ALA A 252 -23.57 -20.84 10.56
CA ALA A 252 -22.53 -20.66 11.58
C ALA A 252 -23.06 -19.78 12.72
N GLY A 253 -23.21 -20.36 13.89
CA GLY A 253 -23.66 -19.66 15.10
C GLY A 253 -22.79 -19.99 16.33
N LYS A 254 -23.09 -19.37 17.46
CA LYS A 254 -22.35 -19.57 18.71
C LYS A 254 -22.62 -20.95 19.28
N GLY A 255 -21.74 -21.92 18.99
CA GLY A 255 -21.84 -23.32 19.47
C GLY A 255 -22.89 -24.17 18.74
N PHE A 256 -23.43 -23.67 17.60
CA PHE A 256 -24.35 -24.42 16.75
C PHE A 256 -24.15 -24.06 15.27
N GLY A 257 -24.65 -24.88 14.37
CA GLY A 257 -24.57 -24.66 12.92
C GLY A 257 -24.24 -25.92 12.14
N MET A 258 -23.95 -25.76 10.85
CA MET A 258 -23.51 -26.81 9.95
C MET A 258 -22.00 -26.67 9.70
N ILE A 259 -21.23 -27.69 9.99
CA ILE A 259 -19.79 -27.71 9.74
C ILE A 259 -19.41 -28.93 8.90
N GLN A 260 -18.70 -28.68 7.81
CA GLN A 260 -18.14 -29.69 6.93
C GLN A 260 -16.73 -29.22 6.52
N ILE A 261 -15.72 -29.68 7.25
CA ILE A 261 -14.33 -29.30 6.97
C ILE A 261 -13.94 -29.84 5.59
N PRO A 262 -13.41 -29.02 4.66
CA PRO A 262 -12.84 -29.53 3.41
C PRO A 262 -11.71 -30.49 3.68
N ARG A 263 -11.71 -31.67 3.02
CA ARG A 263 -10.68 -32.67 3.18
C ARG A 263 -9.52 -32.42 2.23
N ILE A 264 -8.35 -32.89 2.59
CA ILE A 264 -7.14 -32.85 1.74
C ILE A 264 -7.46 -33.52 0.39
N GLY A 265 -7.03 -32.89 -0.71
CA GLY A 265 -7.30 -33.31 -2.08
C GLY A 265 -8.61 -32.78 -2.67
N GLN A 266 -9.51 -32.18 -1.89
CA GLN A 266 -10.74 -31.59 -2.43
C GLN A 266 -10.46 -30.22 -3.09
N GLU A 267 -11.14 -29.97 -4.19
CA GLU A 267 -11.13 -28.67 -4.86
C GLU A 267 -12.07 -27.70 -4.15
N VAL A 268 -11.57 -26.50 -3.89
CA VAL A 268 -12.29 -25.39 -3.26
C VAL A 268 -12.22 -24.14 -4.11
N LEU A 269 -13.26 -23.31 -4.00
CA LEU A 269 -13.30 -21.97 -4.58
C LEU A 269 -12.88 -20.98 -3.51
N VAL A 270 -11.79 -20.28 -3.75
CA VAL A 270 -11.25 -19.25 -2.88
C VAL A 270 -11.58 -17.89 -3.46
N ASP A 271 -12.33 -17.09 -2.72
CA ASP A 271 -12.55 -15.69 -3.00
C ASP A 271 -11.68 -14.82 -2.08
N PHE A 272 -11.63 -13.53 -2.31
CA PHE A 272 -10.75 -12.61 -1.61
C PHE A 272 -11.56 -11.41 -1.11
N LYS A 273 -11.54 -11.16 0.18
CA LYS A 273 -12.29 -10.04 0.77
C LYS A 273 -11.83 -8.72 0.15
N ASN A 274 -12.76 -7.93 -0.35
CA ASN A 274 -12.49 -6.68 -1.05
C ASN A 274 -11.50 -6.82 -2.24
N GLY A 275 -11.36 -8.03 -2.79
CA GLY A 275 -10.37 -8.32 -3.83
C GLY A 275 -8.92 -8.34 -3.34
N ASP A 276 -8.68 -8.32 -2.04
CA ASP A 276 -7.34 -8.31 -1.46
C ASP A 276 -6.72 -9.72 -1.45
N PRO A 277 -5.63 -9.96 -2.20
CA PRO A 277 -4.99 -11.27 -2.27
C PRO A 277 -4.48 -11.80 -0.92
N ASP A 278 -4.27 -10.92 0.07
CA ASP A 278 -3.83 -11.30 1.42
C ASP A 278 -5.00 -11.72 2.33
N LEU A 279 -6.25 -11.56 1.87
CA LEU A 279 -7.46 -11.87 2.64
C LEU A 279 -8.33 -12.95 2.00
N PRO A 280 -7.78 -14.16 1.74
CA PRO A 280 -8.52 -15.25 1.13
C PRO A 280 -9.62 -15.81 2.05
N ILE A 281 -10.72 -16.27 1.43
CA ILE A 281 -11.80 -16.99 2.08
C ILE A 281 -12.36 -18.07 1.15
N ILE A 282 -12.52 -19.30 1.64
CA ILE A 282 -13.16 -20.36 0.86
C ILE A 282 -14.66 -20.14 0.90
N VAL A 283 -15.26 -19.97 -0.29
CA VAL A 283 -16.70 -19.70 -0.48
C VAL A 283 -17.48 -20.89 -1.01
N GLY A 284 -16.79 -21.90 -1.56
CA GLY A 284 -17.45 -23.09 -2.12
C GLY A 284 -16.50 -24.24 -2.37
N ARG A 285 -17.06 -25.31 -2.90
CA ARG A 285 -16.37 -26.53 -3.33
C ARG A 285 -16.91 -26.96 -4.66
N THR A 286 -16.08 -27.61 -5.47
CA THR A 286 -16.49 -28.17 -6.76
C THR A 286 -16.06 -29.63 -6.85
N TYR A 287 -16.82 -30.40 -7.62
CA TYR A 287 -16.40 -31.71 -8.04
C TYR A 287 -15.47 -31.59 -9.26
N ASN A 288 -14.52 -32.51 -9.35
CA ASN A 288 -13.63 -32.64 -10.51
C ASN A 288 -13.44 -34.11 -10.87
N GLN A 289 -12.57 -34.43 -11.81
CA GLN A 289 -12.37 -35.81 -12.28
C GLN A 289 -11.88 -36.77 -11.19
N ASP A 290 -11.10 -36.24 -10.19
CA ASP A 290 -10.59 -37.07 -9.09
C ASP A 290 -11.59 -37.16 -7.94
N THR A 291 -12.50 -36.20 -7.82
CA THR A 291 -13.53 -36.12 -6.79
C THR A 291 -14.92 -36.00 -7.40
N MET A 292 -15.37 -37.07 -8.06
CA MET A 292 -16.66 -37.15 -8.74
C MET A 292 -17.85 -37.06 -7.76
N PRO A 293 -19.04 -36.59 -8.23
CA PRO A 293 -20.27 -36.60 -7.44
C PRO A 293 -20.62 -37.98 -6.88
N PRO A 294 -21.28 -38.04 -5.71
CA PRO A 294 -21.58 -39.31 -5.04
C PRO A 294 -22.63 -40.17 -5.74
N TRP A 295 -23.39 -39.60 -6.71
CA TRP A 295 -24.39 -40.29 -7.50
C TRP A 295 -24.00 -40.31 -8.97
N GLY A 296 -24.39 -41.38 -9.66
CA GLY A 296 -24.11 -41.59 -11.10
C GLY A 296 -24.91 -40.64 -12.00
N LEU A 297 -24.33 -39.47 -12.26
CA LEU A 297 -24.92 -38.49 -13.16
C LEU A 297 -24.66 -38.87 -14.64
N PRO A 298 -25.55 -38.52 -15.58
CA PRO A 298 -26.82 -37.79 -15.41
C PRO A 298 -28.01 -38.66 -14.97
N GLY A 299 -27.86 -39.99 -14.91
CA GLY A 299 -28.98 -40.91 -14.67
C GLY A 299 -29.71 -40.68 -13.35
N MET A 300 -29.01 -40.23 -12.32
CA MET A 300 -29.56 -39.97 -10.98
C MET A 300 -29.74 -38.45 -10.67
N ALA A 301 -29.96 -37.64 -11.71
CA ALA A 301 -30.07 -36.19 -11.55
C ALA A 301 -31.24 -35.71 -10.65
N SER A 302 -32.26 -36.53 -10.46
CA SER A 302 -33.41 -36.24 -9.58
C SER A 302 -33.10 -36.47 -8.09
N GLN A 303 -31.96 -37.10 -7.77
CA GLN A 303 -31.59 -37.34 -6.36
C GLN A 303 -30.87 -36.15 -5.79
N SER A 304 -31.24 -35.75 -4.57
CA SER A 304 -30.56 -34.75 -3.77
C SER A 304 -30.38 -35.24 -2.32
N GLY A 305 -29.32 -34.81 -1.66
CA GLY A 305 -29.06 -35.22 -0.31
C GLY A 305 -27.62 -35.00 0.12
N ILE A 306 -27.28 -35.50 1.31
CA ILE A 306 -25.94 -35.45 1.88
C ILE A 306 -25.40 -36.88 1.97
N PHE A 307 -24.25 -37.11 1.35
CA PHE A 307 -23.56 -38.38 1.43
C PHE A 307 -22.21 -38.16 2.11
N SER A 308 -22.02 -38.72 3.28
CA SER A 308 -20.78 -38.61 4.08
C SER A 308 -20.00 -39.92 4.07
N HIS A 309 -18.68 -39.83 4.10
CA HIS A 309 -17.77 -40.95 4.13
C HIS A 309 -16.93 -40.88 5.43
N SER A 310 -16.78 -42.05 6.13
CA SER A 310 -15.89 -42.11 7.29
C SER A 310 -14.42 -41.93 6.92
N LEU A 311 -13.56 -41.62 7.89
CA LEU A 311 -12.11 -41.57 7.71
C LEU A 311 -11.54 -42.98 7.48
N GLN A 312 -10.37 -43.06 6.84
CA GLN A 312 -9.61 -44.31 6.70
C GLN A 312 -9.38 -44.94 8.08
N GLY A 313 -9.72 -46.25 8.21
CA GLY A 313 -9.66 -46.96 9.47
C GLY A 313 -10.95 -46.98 10.27
N GLY A 314 -11.97 -46.19 9.92
CA GLY A 314 -13.28 -46.16 10.59
C GLY A 314 -14.28 -47.21 10.11
N GLY A 315 -13.85 -48.18 9.30
CA GLY A 315 -14.74 -49.11 8.58
C GLY A 315 -15.55 -48.43 7.48
N ASP A 316 -16.11 -49.21 6.54
CA ASP A 316 -16.87 -48.68 5.38
C ASP A 316 -18.29 -48.22 5.81
N GLN A 317 -18.37 -47.33 6.80
CA GLN A 317 -19.64 -46.73 7.24
C GLN A 317 -20.00 -45.51 6.40
N ARG A 318 -20.79 -45.75 5.35
CA ARG A 318 -21.39 -44.70 4.56
C ARG A 318 -22.68 -44.22 5.25
N LYS A 319 -22.75 -42.94 5.59
CA LYS A 319 -23.95 -42.31 6.15
C LYS A 319 -24.62 -41.44 5.10
N HIS A 320 -25.87 -41.73 4.79
CA HIS A 320 -26.65 -40.88 3.94
C HIS A 320 -27.80 -40.22 4.72
N ALA A 321 -28.11 -38.99 4.35
CA ALA A 321 -29.42 -38.40 4.55
C ALA A 321 -29.92 -37.98 3.16
N ALA A 322 -30.86 -38.75 2.60
CA ALA A 322 -31.54 -38.38 1.36
C ALA A 322 -32.78 -37.54 1.73
N LEU A 323 -33.03 -36.48 0.95
CA LEU A 323 -34.22 -35.65 1.01
C LEU A 323 -35.13 -36.02 -0.14
#